data_84f924bd1eaf7c73d93e4663c190c358
#
_entry.id   84f924bd1eaf7c73d93e4663c190c358
#
_cell.length_a   1.000
_cell.length_b   1.000
_cell.length_c   1.000
_cell.angle_alpha   90.00
_cell.angle_beta   90.00
_cell.angle_gamma   90.00
#
_symmetry.space_group_name_H-M   'P 1'
#
loop_
_entity.id
_entity.type
_entity.pdbx_description
1 polymer ?
#
loop_
_entity_poly.entity_id
_entity_poly.type
_entity_poly.pdbx_seq_one_letter_code
_entity_poly.pdbx_strand_id
1 'polypeptide(L)'
;MVVFEDGLAKRSDYRRFKVSAVQGNDDYGAMHEVLTRRLRRLSEAPSSGEVGTDRPETVAGTHGAAGTEVDAEPSLDGRRRRKARFAYPPQLLLLDGGKGQLGVGVRVLEELGLSDRIAVASLAKQLEEVFVPGRPDPVQIPRDSEAIYLLQQARDEAHRFAIGFHRELRGRRMTRGALDGIAGLGPVRRRRLISEMGGVRAVQAASLEDLLGLGWLPEAVARAVYEHLHARRTPKAG
;
A
#
# COMPACT_ATOMS: atom_id res chain seq x y z
N MET A 1 4.80 2.98 0.68
CA MET A 1 5.82 3.61 1.54
C MET A 1 6.23 2.61 2.61
N VAL A 2 7.52 2.46 2.80
CA VAL A 2 8.13 1.69 3.88
C VAL A 2 8.84 2.63 4.83
N VAL A 3 9.15 2.18 6.03
CA VAL A 3 9.87 2.95 7.05
C VAL A 3 11.00 2.08 7.59
N PHE A 4 12.16 2.69 7.73
CA PHE A 4 13.33 2.11 8.38
C PHE A 4 13.68 2.96 9.60
N GLU A 5 14.04 2.33 10.69
CA GLU A 5 14.48 2.95 11.94
C GLU A 5 15.69 2.15 12.43
N ASP A 6 16.77 2.85 12.72
CA ASP A 6 18.04 2.22 13.12
C ASP A 6 18.53 1.11 12.17
N GLY A 7 18.37 1.33 10.86
CA GLY A 7 18.74 0.36 9.82
C GLY A 7 17.78 -0.81 9.63
N LEU A 8 16.70 -0.91 10.41
CA LEU A 8 15.75 -2.01 10.37
C LEU A 8 14.38 -1.61 9.82
N ALA A 9 13.75 -2.53 9.12
CA ALA A 9 12.42 -2.33 8.54
C ALA A 9 11.31 -2.27 9.62
N LYS A 10 10.71 -1.10 9.84
CA LYS A 10 9.62 -0.88 10.79
C LYS A 10 8.26 -1.10 10.12
N ARG A 11 7.85 -2.35 10.01
CA ARG A 11 6.64 -2.76 9.28
C ARG A 11 5.34 -2.18 9.83
N SER A 12 5.24 -1.88 11.13
CA SER A 12 4.09 -1.22 11.74
C SER A 12 3.77 0.14 11.12
N ASP A 13 4.79 0.77 10.52
CA ASP A 13 4.73 2.12 10.00
C ASP A 13 4.63 2.17 8.46
N TYR A 14 4.50 1.01 7.80
CA TYR A 14 4.23 0.92 6.37
C TYR A 14 2.85 1.48 6.05
N ARG A 15 2.75 2.21 4.93
CA ARG A 15 1.48 2.78 4.47
C ARG A 15 1.28 2.58 2.99
N ARG A 16 0.04 2.32 2.64
CA ARG A 16 -0.45 2.24 1.26
C ARG A 16 -1.28 3.48 0.97
N PHE A 17 -1.05 4.08 -0.19
CA PHE A 17 -1.79 5.25 -0.63
C PHE A 17 -2.57 4.89 -1.90
N LYS A 18 -3.86 5.22 -1.91
CA LYS A 18 -4.65 5.21 -3.12
C LYS A 18 -4.46 6.56 -3.79
N VAL A 19 -3.89 6.57 -4.98
CA VAL A 19 -3.79 7.75 -5.83
C VAL A 19 -5.15 7.96 -6.49
N SER A 20 -5.69 9.16 -6.42
CA SER A 20 -7.04 9.48 -6.89
C SER A 20 -7.11 10.72 -7.79
N ALA A 21 -6.16 11.64 -7.67
CA ALA A 21 -6.16 12.90 -8.42
C ALA A 21 -5.49 12.80 -9.81
N VAL A 22 -4.74 11.72 -10.06
CA VAL A 22 -3.94 11.56 -11.28
C VAL A 22 -4.64 10.63 -12.26
N GLN A 23 -4.85 11.10 -13.50
CA GLN A 23 -5.37 10.29 -14.59
C GLN A 23 -4.22 9.79 -15.47
N GLY A 24 -4.23 8.50 -15.83
CA GLY A 24 -3.24 7.90 -16.72
C GLY A 24 -1.97 7.44 -16.01
N ASN A 25 -0.82 7.54 -16.71
CA ASN A 25 0.51 7.07 -16.29
C ASN A 25 1.40 8.22 -15.80
N ASP A 26 0.85 9.19 -15.08
CA ASP A 26 1.63 10.27 -14.49
C ASP A 26 2.21 9.86 -13.15
N ASP A 27 3.38 9.24 -13.17
CA ASP A 27 4.09 8.78 -11.98
C ASP A 27 4.56 9.95 -11.10
N TYR A 28 4.89 11.11 -11.70
CA TYR A 28 5.31 12.30 -10.96
C TYR A 28 4.16 12.93 -10.18
N GLY A 29 3.00 13.09 -10.82
CA GLY A 29 1.79 13.57 -10.14
C GLY A 29 1.33 12.62 -9.04
N ALA A 30 1.42 11.31 -9.28
CA ALA A 30 1.11 10.31 -8.27
C ALA A 30 2.04 10.40 -7.06
N MET A 31 3.34 10.57 -7.29
CA MET A 31 4.33 10.73 -6.23
C MET A 31 4.10 12.02 -5.45
N HIS A 32 3.85 13.14 -6.13
CA HIS A 32 3.53 14.42 -5.52
C HIS A 32 2.30 14.31 -4.59
N GLU A 33 1.20 13.71 -5.07
CA GLU A 33 -0.01 13.49 -4.24
C GLU A 33 0.31 12.70 -2.98
N VAL A 34 1.03 11.58 -3.13
CA VAL A 34 1.38 10.69 -2.00
C VAL A 34 2.26 11.41 -0.98
N LEU A 35 3.30 12.10 -1.44
CA LEU A 35 4.23 12.83 -0.56
C LEU A 35 3.53 13.95 0.17
N THR A 36 2.75 14.78 -0.53
CA THR A 36 1.98 15.88 0.05
C THR A 36 1.04 15.37 1.15
N ARG A 37 0.26 14.32 0.87
CA ARG A 37 -0.66 13.71 1.86
C ARG A 37 0.07 13.16 3.07
N ARG A 38 1.27 12.60 2.87
CA ARG A 38 2.05 12.02 3.96
C ARG A 38 2.72 13.08 4.83
N LEU A 39 3.26 14.13 4.22
CA LEU A 39 4.08 15.11 4.92
C LEU A 39 3.30 16.31 5.45
N ARG A 40 2.10 16.58 4.91
CA ARG A 40 1.25 17.69 5.34
C ARG A 40 1.01 17.77 6.86
N ARG A 41 0.83 16.60 7.51
CA ARG A 41 0.66 16.56 8.97
C ARG A 41 1.91 16.97 9.75
N LEU A 42 3.07 16.93 9.13
CA LEU A 42 4.34 17.36 9.75
C LEU A 42 4.55 18.86 9.62
N SER A 43 4.01 19.49 8.56
CA SER A 43 4.03 20.94 8.40
C SER A 43 3.03 21.64 9.33
N GLU A 44 1.92 20.98 9.67
CA GLU A 44 0.87 21.50 10.56
C GLU A 44 1.24 21.35 12.05
N ALA A 45 2.26 20.56 12.40
CA ALA A 45 2.70 20.39 13.78
C ALA A 45 3.59 21.57 14.19
N PRO A 46 3.28 22.29 15.31
CA PRO A 46 4.13 23.36 15.80
C PRO A 46 5.53 22.81 16.09
N SER A 47 6.55 23.57 15.74
CA SER A 47 7.97 23.30 16.02
C SER A 47 8.25 23.50 17.52
N SER A 48 7.64 22.71 18.39
CA SER A 48 7.98 22.65 19.80
C SER A 48 9.22 21.78 19.95
N GLY A 49 10.37 22.45 20.06
CA GLY A 49 11.56 21.84 20.61
C GLY A 49 11.31 21.52 22.07
N GLU A 50 11.10 20.25 22.32
CA GLU A 50 11.39 19.60 23.61
C GLU A 50 11.45 18.09 23.32
N VAL A 51 12.67 17.59 23.37
CA VAL A 51 12.98 16.17 23.40
C VAL A 51 12.53 15.66 24.76
N GLY A 52 11.29 15.20 24.83
CA GLY A 52 10.82 14.39 25.94
C GLY A 52 11.44 12.98 25.82
N THR A 53 12.52 12.77 26.59
CA THR A 53 13.03 11.44 26.90
C THR A 53 12.01 10.71 27.77
N ASP A 54 11.03 10.10 27.14
CA ASP A 54 10.18 9.14 27.82
C ASP A 54 10.45 7.75 27.23
N ARG A 55 11.19 6.99 28.01
CA ARG A 55 11.55 5.60 27.78
C ARG A 55 10.34 4.76 28.21
N PRO A 56 9.65 4.05 27.33
CA PRO A 56 8.67 3.08 27.81
C PRO A 56 9.37 1.79 28.18
N GLU A 57 9.15 1.40 29.42
CA GLU A 57 9.49 0.11 30.00
C GLU A 57 9.01 -1.05 29.13
N THR A 58 9.88 -2.03 29.03
CA THR A 58 9.69 -3.36 28.46
C THR A 58 8.54 -4.09 29.14
N VAL A 59 7.53 -4.47 28.35
CA VAL A 59 6.69 -5.63 28.66
C VAL A 59 6.68 -6.55 27.44
N ALA A 60 7.24 -7.73 27.63
CA ALA A 60 7.21 -8.85 26.72
C ALA A 60 5.77 -9.35 26.52
N GLY A 61 5.46 -9.79 25.31
CA GLY A 61 4.30 -10.66 25.15
C GLY A 61 3.62 -10.61 23.79
N THR A 62 3.82 -11.70 23.06
CA THR A 62 2.93 -12.41 22.13
C THR A 62 2.76 -11.90 20.70
N HIS A 63 3.11 -12.81 19.80
CA HIS A 63 2.82 -12.88 18.37
C HIS A 63 1.34 -12.62 18.07
N GLY A 64 1.05 -11.72 17.12
CA GLY A 64 -0.30 -11.46 16.63
C GLY A 64 -0.29 -10.82 15.26
N ALA A 65 -0.85 -11.54 14.31
CA ALA A 65 -1.11 -11.33 12.90
C ALA A 65 -1.21 -9.88 12.39
N ALA A 66 -0.66 -9.67 11.19
CA ALA A 66 -0.75 -8.48 10.36
C ALA A 66 -2.22 -8.08 10.09
N GLY A 67 -2.69 -7.04 10.76
CA GLY A 67 -3.98 -6.41 10.51
C GLY A 67 -3.90 -5.43 9.35
N THR A 68 -4.54 -5.76 8.24
CA THR A 68 -4.86 -4.85 7.14
C THR A 68 -5.93 -3.86 7.60
N GLU A 69 -5.57 -2.62 7.88
CA GLU A 69 -6.56 -1.55 8.01
C GLU A 69 -6.85 -0.99 6.61
N VAL A 70 -7.99 -1.36 6.06
CA VAL A 70 -8.71 -0.62 5.01
C VAL A 70 -9.37 0.59 5.66
N ASP A 71 -9.32 1.76 5.02
CA ASP A 71 -10.08 2.93 5.42
C ASP A 71 -11.57 2.55 5.54
N ALA A 72 -12.02 2.33 6.78
CA ALA A 72 -13.42 2.21 7.11
C ALA A 72 -13.95 3.61 7.43
N GLU A 73 -15.06 3.97 6.82
CA GLU A 73 -15.89 5.13 7.11
C GLU A 73 -16.18 5.26 8.63
N PRO A 74 -16.33 6.47 9.17
CA PRO A 74 -16.44 6.68 10.61
C PRO A 74 -17.79 6.23 11.13
N SER A 75 -17.82 5.15 11.90
CA SER A 75 -18.94 4.87 12.78
C SER A 75 -18.83 5.73 14.05
N LEU A 76 -19.89 6.45 14.32
CA LEU A 76 -20.15 7.27 15.49
C LEU A 76 -20.26 6.37 16.72
N ASP A 77 -19.16 6.10 17.41
CA ASP A 77 -19.12 5.97 18.87
C ASP A 77 -17.69 5.73 19.38
N GLY A 78 -17.34 6.40 20.51
CA GLY A 78 -16.14 6.09 21.27
C GLY A 78 -14.87 6.84 20.83
N ARG A 79 -14.68 8.08 21.36
CA ARG A 79 -13.41 8.82 21.42
C ARG A 79 -12.30 8.01 22.10
N ARG A 80 -11.77 7.00 21.45
CA ARG A 80 -10.41 6.56 21.74
C ARG A 80 -9.47 7.46 20.95
N ARG A 81 -8.72 8.31 21.65
CA ARG A 81 -7.57 9.07 21.13
C ARG A 81 -6.71 8.07 20.33
N ARG A 82 -6.84 8.06 19.01
CA ARG A 82 -5.84 7.47 18.14
C ARG A 82 -4.57 8.27 18.40
N LYS A 83 -3.64 7.72 19.17
CA LYS A 83 -2.28 8.25 19.32
C LYS A 83 -1.79 8.52 17.90
N ALA A 84 -1.34 9.74 17.64
CA ALA A 84 -0.79 10.14 16.35
C ALA A 84 0.46 9.31 16.05
N ARG A 85 0.27 8.19 15.38
CA ARG A 85 1.29 7.16 15.10
C ARG A 85 2.33 7.58 14.06
N PHE A 86 2.55 8.87 13.83
CA PHE A 86 3.57 9.43 12.92
C PHE A 86 3.85 10.88 13.30
N ALA A 87 4.29 11.13 14.53
CA ALA A 87 4.45 12.48 15.05
C ALA A 87 5.83 13.11 14.79
N TYR A 88 6.80 12.34 14.27
CA TYR A 88 8.14 12.87 14.02
C TYR A 88 8.50 12.84 12.53
N PRO A 89 9.21 13.85 12.03
CA PRO A 89 9.68 13.91 10.67
C PRO A 89 10.75 12.83 10.44
N PRO A 90 10.77 12.16 9.27
CA PRO A 90 11.88 11.30 8.91
C PRO A 90 13.15 12.14 8.74
N GLN A 91 14.31 11.58 9.08
CA GLN A 91 15.60 12.23 8.82
C GLN A 91 15.93 12.23 7.33
N LEU A 92 15.54 11.16 6.62
CA LEU A 92 15.76 11.01 5.20
C LEU A 92 14.49 10.52 4.48
N LEU A 93 14.12 11.22 3.41
CA LEU A 93 13.14 10.78 2.43
C LEU A 93 13.89 10.17 1.24
N LEU A 94 13.84 8.84 1.11
CA LEU A 94 14.43 8.12 -0.03
C LEU A 94 13.37 7.84 -1.09
N LEU A 95 13.62 8.26 -2.33
CA LEU A 95 12.72 8.07 -3.48
C LEU A 95 13.30 7.01 -4.42
N ASP A 96 12.43 6.09 -4.86
CA ASP A 96 12.78 5.09 -5.88
C ASP A 96 12.68 5.75 -7.25
N GLY A 97 13.82 6.06 -7.85
CA GLY A 97 13.92 6.70 -9.16
C GLY A 97 15.11 7.61 -9.32
N GLY A 98 15.17 8.32 -10.46
CA GLY A 98 16.27 9.22 -10.80
C GLY A 98 15.99 10.68 -10.44
N LYS A 99 16.67 11.59 -11.14
CA LYS A 99 16.60 13.05 -10.92
C LYS A 99 15.18 13.63 -11.02
N GLY A 100 14.32 13.06 -11.88
CA GLY A 100 12.94 13.52 -12.04
C GLY A 100 12.13 13.31 -10.75
N GLN A 101 12.25 12.12 -10.16
CA GLN A 101 11.59 11.78 -8.88
C GLN A 101 12.16 12.61 -7.72
N LEU A 102 13.50 12.84 -7.72
CA LEU A 102 14.13 13.75 -6.76
C LEU A 102 13.52 15.16 -6.84
N GLY A 103 13.34 15.70 -8.06
CA GLY A 103 12.73 17.01 -8.25
C GLY A 103 11.31 17.12 -7.69
N VAL A 104 10.53 16.05 -7.77
CA VAL A 104 9.19 16.00 -7.12
C VAL A 104 9.32 16.07 -5.60
N GLY A 105 10.24 15.29 -5.02
CA GLY A 105 10.48 15.32 -3.57
C GLY A 105 10.91 16.67 -3.06
N VAL A 106 11.86 17.32 -3.73
CA VAL A 106 12.34 18.67 -3.40
C VAL A 106 11.17 19.66 -3.41
N ARG A 107 10.40 19.69 -4.51
CA ARG A 107 9.25 20.59 -4.63
C ARG A 107 8.23 20.40 -3.50
N VAL A 108 7.88 19.19 -3.15
CA VAL A 108 6.92 18.94 -2.07
C VAL A 108 7.47 19.39 -0.72
N LEU A 109 8.75 19.19 -0.44
CA LEU A 109 9.37 19.68 0.79
C LEU A 109 9.39 21.21 0.85
N GLU A 110 9.66 21.90 -0.25
CA GLU A 110 9.59 23.34 -0.38
C GLU A 110 8.16 23.88 -0.15
N GLU A 111 7.17 23.31 -0.86
CA GLU A 111 5.75 23.66 -0.72
C GLU A 111 5.23 23.53 0.71
N LEU A 112 5.77 22.58 1.47
CA LEU A 112 5.37 22.30 2.85
C LEU A 112 6.27 22.98 3.91
N GLY A 113 7.31 23.71 3.51
CA GLY A 113 8.27 24.34 4.43
C GLY A 113 9.07 23.32 5.24
N LEU A 114 9.40 22.17 4.65
CA LEU A 114 10.09 21.07 5.33
C LEU A 114 11.53 20.83 4.81
N SER A 115 12.03 21.65 3.89
CA SER A 115 13.35 21.49 3.26
C SER A 115 14.50 21.47 4.24
N ASP A 116 14.43 22.27 5.30
CA ASP A 116 15.46 22.33 6.35
C ASP A 116 15.31 21.22 7.42
N ARG A 117 14.21 20.47 7.36
CA ARG A 117 13.88 19.47 8.40
C ARG A 117 14.03 18.04 7.92
N ILE A 118 13.93 17.80 6.62
CA ILE A 118 13.94 16.47 6.03
C ILE A 118 14.91 16.46 4.87
N ALA A 119 15.99 15.67 4.96
CA ALA A 119 16.85 15.42 3.83
C ALA A 119 16.13 14.57 2.79
N VAL A 120 16.39 14.81 1.50
CA VAL A 120 15.82 14.02 0.41
C VAL A 120 16.92 13.50 -0.51
N ALA A 121 16.77 12.24 -0.92
CA ALA A 121 17.64 11.61 -1.92
C ALA A 121 16.78 10.70 -2.82
N SER A 122 17.29 10.40 -4.01
CA SER A 122 16.70 9.38 -4.87
C SER A 122 17.75 8.33 -5.26
N LEU A 123 17.30 7.10 -5.45
CA LEU A 123 18.13 5.97 -5.86
C LEU A 123 17.66 5.45 -7.22
N ALA A 124 18.47 5.65 -8.26
CA ALA A 124 18.18 5.16 -9.60
C ALA A 124 18.52 3.68 -9.76
N LYS A 125 17.62 2.93 -10.38
CA LYS A 125 17.63 1.47 -10.43
C LYS A 125 18.77 0.86 -11.25
N GLN A 126 19.13 1.46 -12.39
CA GLN A 126 20.03 0.81 -13.34
C GLN A 126 21.49 0.77 -12.90
N LEU A 127 21.98 1.87 -12.29
CA LEU A 127 23.37 2.03 -11.90
C LEU A 127 23.53 2.19 -10.38
N GLU A 128 22.44 2.10 -9.64
CA GLU A 128 22.41 2.34 -8.20
C GLU A 128 22.96 3.71 -7.80
N GLU A 129 22.71 4.69 -8.67
CA GLU A 129 23.16 6.06 -8.48
C GLU A 129 22.27 6.80 -7.49
N VAL A 130 22.90 7.43 -6.51
CA VAL A 130 22.24 8.26 -5.52
C VAL A 130 22.30 9.72 -5.95
N PHE A 131 21.14 10.35 -6.12
CA PHE A 131 21.03 11.77 -6.42
C PHE A 131 20.56 12.53 -5.18
N VAL A 132 21.15 13.72 -4.96
CA VAL A 132 20.79 14.64 -3.88
C VAL A 132 20.54 16.05 -4.46
N PRO A 133 19.76 16.90 -3.78
CA PRO A 133 19.50 18.25 -4.24
C PRO A 133 20.78 19.07 -4.43
N GLY A 134 20.77 19.96 -5.44
CA GLY A 134 21.88 20.87 -5.69
C GLY A 134 23.12 20.24 -6.34
N ARG A 135 23.11 18.93 -6.63
CA ARG A 135 24.23 18.26 -7.32
C ARG A 135 23.79 17.72 -8.68
N PRO A 136 24.47 18.11 -9.78
CA PRO A 136 24.15 17.61 -11.11
C PRO A 136 24.55 16.15 -11.29
N ASP A 137 25.61 15.71 -10.61
CA ASP A 137 26.15 14.35 -10.69
C ASP A 137 25.74 13.51 -9.48
N PRO A 138 25.62 12.18 -9.67
CA PRO A 138 25.30 11.28 -8.56
C PRO A 138 26.41 11.29 -7.52
N VAL A 139 26.01 11.07 -6.28
CA VAL A 139 26.94 10.88 -5.17
C VAL A 139 27.66 9.55 -5.37
N GLN A 140 28.98 9.58 -5.37
CA GLN A 140 29.81 8.38 -5.45
C GLN A 140 29.82 7.71 -4.06
N ILE A 141 29.09 6.63 -3.93
CA ILE A 141 29.10 5.78 -2.73
C ILE A 141 29.80 4.47 -3.09
N PRO A 142 30.83 4.05 -2.35
CA PRO A 142 31.48 2.75 -2.60
C PRO A 142 30.45 1.62 -2.57
N ARG A 143 30.54 0.69 -3.54
CA ARG A 143 29.56 -0.40 -3.68
C ARG A 143 29.58 -1.42 -2.54
N ASP A 144 30.68 -1.48 -1.82
CA ASP A 144 30.91 -2.31 -0.65
C ASP A 144 30.58 -1.61 0.68
N SER A 145 30.03 -0.39 0.64
CA SER A 145 29.68 0.36 1.84
C SER A 145 28.35 -0.08 2.43
N GLU A 146 28.25 -0.10 3.74
CA GLU A 146 27.00 -0.31 4.50
C GLU A 146 25.90 0.66 4.10
N ALA A 147 26.28 1.89 3.72
CA ALA A 147 25.34 2.92 3.30
C ALA A 147 24.59 2.53 2.03
N ILE A 148 25.30 2.09 0.97
CA ILE A 148 24.65 1.66 -0.26
C ILE A 148 23.78 0.43 -0.05
N TYR A 149 24.25 -0.50 0.78
CA TYR A 149 23.50 -1.71 1.13
C TYR A 149 22.18 -1.38 1.80
N LEU A 150 22.18 -0.45 2.77
CA LEU A 150 20.96 -0.01 3.45
C LEU A 150 19.97 0.68 2.49
N LEU A 151 20.47 1.53 1.58
CA LEU A 151 19.63 2.20 0.57
C LEU A 151 19.00 1.18 -0.38
N GLN A 152 19.75 0.19 -0.84
CA GLN A 152 19.25 -0.90 -1.67
C GLN A 152 18.19 -1.71 -0.94
N GLN A 153 18.44 -2.07 0.31
CA GLN A 153 17.49 -2.81 1.14
C GLN A 153 16.17 -2.03 1.31
N ALA A 154 16.24 -0.73 1.56
CA ALA A 154 15.06 0.12 1.69
C ALA A 154 14.25 0.19 0.38
N ARG A 155 14.93 0.34 -0.76
CA ARG A 155 14.32 0.32 -2.09
C ARG A 155 13.65 -1.02 -2.40
N ASP A 156 14.36 -2.11 -2.19
CA ASP A 156 13.86 -3.45 -2.51
C ASP A 156 12.66 -3.82 -1.64
N GLU A 157 12.67 -3.42 -0.38
CA GLU A 157 11.52 -3.59 0.51
C GLU A 157 10.33 -2.72 0.07
N ALA A 158 10.56 -1.48 -0.36
CA ALA A 158 9.50 -0.62 -0.90
C ALA A 158 8.89 -1.24 -2.17
N HIS A 159 9.71 -1.73 -3.07
CA HIS A 159 9.29 -2.38 -4.30
C HIS A 159 8.53 -3.68 -4.00
N ARG A 160 9.02 -4.52 -3.10
CA ARG A 160 8.35 -5.76 -2.65
C ARG A 160 6.97 -5.46 -2.07
N PHE A 161 6.88 -4.44 -1.22
CA PHE A 161 5.62 -4.01 -0.59
C PHE A 161 4.61 -3.48 -1.63
N ALA A 162 5.06 -2.71 -2.61
CA ALA A 162 4.23 -2.18 -3.69
C ALA A 162 3.67 -3.31 -4.59
N ILE A 163 4.51 -4.25 -5.01
CA ILE A 163 4.09 -5.39 -5.84
C ILE A 163 3.03 -6.24 -5.13
N GLY A 164 3.22 -6.51 -3.83
CA GLY A 164 2.24 -7.24 -3.02
C GLY A 164 0.86 -6.57 -3.06
N PHE A 165 0.82 -5.26 -2.97
CA PHE A 165 -0.42 -4.49 -3.05
C PHE A 165 -1.09 -4.55 -4.44
N HIS A 166 -0.31 -4.42 -5.51
CA HIS A 166 -0.85 -4.53 -6.87
C HIS A 166 -1.44 -5.91 -7.17
N ARG A 167 -0.82 -6.97 -6.65
CA ARG A 167 -1.37 -8.34 -6.76
C ARG A 167 -2.69 -8.48 -6.01
N GLU A 168 -2.77 -7.93 -4.81
CA GLU A 168 -3.99 -7.93 -4.00
C GLU A 168 -5.12 -7.15 -4.67
N LEU A 169 -4.85 -5.94 -5.19
CA LEU A 169 -5.84 -5.13 -5.91
C LEU A 169 -6.33 -5.81 -7.19
N ARG A 170 -5.44 -6.44 -7.96
CA ARG A 170 -5.83 -7.21 -9.15
C ARG A 170 -6.71 -8.40 -8.77
N GLY A 171 -6.35 -9.14 -7.71
CA GLY A 171 -7.19 -10.21 -7.17
C GLY A 171 -8.57 -9.70 -6.78
N ARG A 172 -8.66 -8.59 -6.04
CA ARG A 172 -9.94 -7.98 -5.63
C ARG A 172 -10.77 -7.48 -6.83
N ARG A 173 -10.14 -6.91 -7.86
CA ARG A 173 -10.84 -6.48 -9.10
C ARG A 173 -11.38 -7.66 -9.89
N MET A 174 -10.59 -8.72 -10.05
CA MET A 174 -11.05 -9.97 -10.69
C MET A 174 -12.20 -10.62 -9.92
N THR A 175 -12.16 -10.58 -8.59
CA THR A 175 -13.20 -11.09 -7.69
C THR A 175 -14.51 -10.31 -7.84
N ARG A 176 -14.42 -8.96 -7.91
CA ARG A 176 -15.60 -8.11 -8.07
C ARG A 176 -16.25 -8.28 -9.45
N GLY A 177 -15.45 -8.34 -10.52
CA GLY A 177 -15.98 -8.41 -11.88
C GLY A 177 -16.60 -9.76 -12.27
N ALA A 178 -16.15 -10.88 -11.70
CA ALA A 178 -16.61 -12.21 -12.08
C ALA A 178 -17.92 -12.62 -11.40
N LEU A 179 -18.17 -12.12 -10.19
CA LEU A 179 -19.33 -12.48 -9.36
C LEU A 179 -20.21 -11.29 -9.04
N ASP A 180 -20.10 -10.18 -9.80
CA ASP A 180 -20.93 -8.99 -9.62
C ASP A 180 -22.23 -9.11 -10.40
N GLY A 181 -23.30 -8.56 -9.81
CA GLY A 181 -24.63 -8.53 -10.47
C GLY A 181 -25.42 -9.83 -10.35
N ILE A 182 -24.91 -10.85 -9.66
CA ILE A 182 -25.65 -12.11 -9.46
C ILE A 182 -26.73 -11.91 -8.42
N ALA A 183 -27.99 -12.13 -8.81
CA ALA A 183 -29.12 -12.01 -7.93
C ALA A 183 -29.01 -12.92 -6.71
N GLY A 184 -29.20 -12.38 -5.51
CA GLY A 184 -29.12 -13.13 -4.26
C GLY A 184 -27.68 -13.38 -3.74
N LEU A 185 -26.64 -13.11 -4.53
CA LEU A 185 -25.23 -13.24 -4.08
C LEU A 185 -24.71 -11.90 -3.51
N GLY A 186 -25.20 -11.52 -2.33
CA GLY A 186 -24.72 -10.31 -1.65
C GLY A 186 -23.27 -10.45 -1.14
N PRO A 187 -22.67 -9.35 -0.64
CA PRO A 187 -21.24 -9.29 -0.30
C PRO A 187 -20.82 -10.33 0.76
N VAL A 188 -21.70 -10.67 1.68
CA VAL A 188 -21.42 -11.68 2.74
C VAL A 188 -21.35 -13.08 2.13
N ARG A 189 -22.38 -13.48 1.36
CA ARG A 189 -22.42 -14.79 0.70
C ARG A 189 -21.28 -14.95 -0.30
N ARG A 190 -20.96 -13.90 -1.07
CA ARG A 190 -19.83 -13.88 -2.00
C ARG A 190 -18.49 -14.15 -1.29
N ARG A 191 -18.25 -13.47 -0.18
CA ARG A 191 -17.01 -13.65 0.59
C ARG A 191 -16.90 -15.08 1.11
N ARG A 192 -17.98 -15.63 1.65
CA ARG A 192 -18.05 -16.99 2.14
C ARG A 192 -17.81 -18.00 1.02
N LEU A 193 -18.48 -17.85 -0.13
CA LEU A 193 -18.32 -18.70 -1.30
C LEU A 193 -16.86 -18.76 -1.78
N ILE A 194 -16.22 -17.59 -1.90
CA ILE A 194 -14.82 -17.52 -2.34
C ILE A 194 -13.87 -18.16 -1.33
N SER A 195 -14.13 -17.96 -0.03
CA SER A 195 -13.29 -18.51 1.05
C SER A 195 -13.39 -20.03 1.10
N GLU A 196 -14.60 -20.57 1.02
CA GLU A 196 -14.90 -22.00 1.14
C GLU A 196 -14.44 -22.80 -0.06
N MET A 197 -14.58 -22.22 -1.27
CA MET A 197 -14.11 -22.83 -2.53
C MET A 197 -12.60 -22.64 -2.79
N GLY A 198 -11.87 -21.91 -1.93
CA GLY A 198 -10.43 -21.69 -2.10
C GLY A 198 -10.05 -20.62 -3.13
N GLY A 199 -11.01 -19.78 -3.57
CA GLY A 199 -10.74 -18.65 -4.45
C GLY A 199 -11.70 -18.52 -5.64
N VAL A 200 -11.65 -17.37 -6.31
CA VAL A 200 -12.55 -17.07 -7.44
C VAL A 200 -12.35 -18.04 -8.61
N ARG A 201 -11.13 -18.47 -8.86
CA ARG A 201 -10.84 -19.45 -9.93
C ARG A 201 -11.49 -20.80 -9.66
N ALA A 202 -11.49 -21.25 -8.40
CA ALA A 202 -12.16 -22.47 -8.01
C ALA A 202 -13.68 -22.33 -8.17
N VAL A 203 -14.27 -21.21 -7.79
CA VAL A 203 -15.70 -20.92 -8.04
C VAL A 203 -16.02 -20.93 -9.56
N GLN A 204 -15.14 -20.39 -10.39
CA GLN A 204 -15.31 -20.40 -11.86
C GLN A 204 -15.17 -21.78 -12.50
N ALA A 205 -14.44 -22.69 -11.85
CA ALA A 205 -14.24 -24.06 -12.31
C ALA A 205 -15.24 -25.05 -11.69
N ALA A 206 -16.01 -24.62 -10.70
CA ALA A 206 -16.93 -25.47 -9.97
C ALA A 206 -18.10 -25.92 -10.86
N SER A 207 -18.49 -27.18 -10.67
CA SER A 207 -19.72 -27.72 -11.24
C SER A 207 -20.96 -27.17 -10.53
N LEU A 208 -22.12 -27.35 -11.13
CA LEU A 208 -23.37 -27.01 -10.46
C LEU A 208 -23.58 -27.84 -9.18
N GLU A 209 -23.15 -29.10 -9.20
CA GLU A 209 -23.22 -30.00 -8.04
C GLU A 209 -22.37 -29.51 -6.88
N ASP A 210 -21.14 -29.02 -7.15
CA ASP A 210 -20.27 -28.45 -6.13
C ASP A 210 -20.91 -27.25 -5.45
N LEU A 211 -21.56 -26.38 -6.23
CA LEU A 211 -22.25 -25.19 -5.71
C LEU A 211 -23.52 -25.56 -4.93
N LEU A 212 -24.27 -26.56 -5.37
CA LEU A 212 -25.46 -27.06 -4.65
C LEU A 212 -25.08 -27.82 -3.37
N GLY A 213 -23.91 -28.48 -3.34
CA GLY A 213 -23.36 -29.16 -2.18
C GLY A 213 -22.99 -28.20 -1.02
N LEU A 214 -22.91 -26.89 -1.25
CA LEU A 214 -22.73 -25.89 -0.22
C LEU A 214 -24.06 -25.67 0.54
N GLY A 215 -24.31 -26.41 1.58
CA GLY A 215 -25.60 -26.43 2.29
C GLY A 215 -26.12 -25.10 2.82
N TRP A 216 -25.33 -24.03 2.82
CA TRP A 216 -25.70 -22.66 3.21
C TRP A 216 -26.07 -21.78 2.02
N LEU A 217 -25.75 -22.19 0.76
CA LEU A 217 -26.05 -21.41 -0.43
C LEU A 217 -27.41 -21.83 -0.98
N PRO A 218 -28.40 -20.93 -1.06
CA PRO A 218 -29.71 -21.26 -1.61
C PRO A 218 -29.58 -21.78 -3.05
N GLU A 219 -30.34 -22.81 -3.41
CA GLU A 219 -30.29 -23.44 -4.75
C GLU A 219 -30.45 -22.43 -5.89
N ALA A 220 -31.38 -21.49 -5.77
CA ALA A 220 -31.59 -20.44 -6.77
C ALA A 220 -30.33 -19.59 -6.98
N VAL A 221 -29.57 -19.31 -5.92
CA VAL A 221 -28.32 -18.53 -5.97
C VAL A 221 -27.20 -19.38 -6.58
N ALA A 222 -27.09 -20.65 -6.23
CA ALA A 222 -26.12 -21.58 -6.79
C ALA A 222 -26.29 -21.70 -8.32
N ARG A 223 -27.54 -21.85 -8.80
CA ARG A 223 -27.87 -21.86 -10.23
C ARG A 223 -27.51 -20.54 -10.91
N ALA A 224 -27.88 -19.41 -10.31
CA ALA A 224 -27.56 -18.07 -10.84
C ALA A 224 -26.05 -17.83 -10.93
N VAL A 225 -25.27 -18.30 -9.97
CA VAL A 225 -23.78 -18.25 -10.00
C VAL A 225 -23.25 -19.08 -11.16
N TYR A 226 -23.71 -20.31 -11.28
CA TYR A 226 -23.28 -21.22 -12.36
C TYR A 226 -23.60 -20.65 -13.74
N GLU A 227 -24.81 -20.23 -13.98
CA GLU A 227 -25.26 -19.65 -15.25
C GLU A 227 -24.46 -18.38 -15.60
N HIS A 228 -24.28 -17.47 -14.64
CA HIS A 228 -23.54 -16.23 -14.86
C HIS A 228 -22.07 -16.49 -15.27
N LEU A 229 -21.44 -17.47 -14.67
CA LEU A 229 -20.04 -17.82 -14.97
C LEU A 229 -19.90 -18.55 -16.30
N HIS A 230 -20.87 -19.36 -16.71
CA HIS A 230 -20.84 -20.15 -17.93
C HIS A 230 -21.44 -19.44 -19.15
N ALA A 231 -22.39 -18.52 -18.95
CA ALA A 231 -22.92 -17.66 -20.03
C ALA A 231 -21.82 -16.78 -20.67
N ARG A 232 -20.76 -16.46 -19.95
CA ARG A 232 -19.60 -15.70 -20.46
C ARG A 232 -18.59 -16.57 -21.25
N ARG A 233 -18.74 -17.89 -21.28
CA ARG A 233 -17.83 -18.81 -21.99
C ARG A 233 -18.31 -19.18 -23.39
N THR A 234 -19.53 -18.89 -23.75
CA THR A 234 -20.00 -19.05 -25.13
C THR A 234 -19.55 -17.83 -25.96
N PRO A 235 -18.62 -18.02 -26.93
CA PRO A 235 -18.30 -16.95 -27.88
C PRO A 235 -19.59 -16.72 -28.71
N LYS A 236 -19.95 -15.44 -28.91
CA LYS A 236 -20.94 -15.07 -29.92
C LYS A 236 -20.51 -15.66 -31.24
N ALA A 237 -21.18 -16.71 -31.65
CA ALA A 237 -21.17 -17.16 -33.03
C ALA A 237 -21.91 -16.09 -33.84
N GLY A 238 -21.23 -15.56 -34.85
CA GLY A 238 -21.77 -14.58 -35.80
C GLY A 238 -20.64 -13.85 -36.50
#